data_7ea88db3ff5c2f3cd1abac16a2c2c72a
#
_entry.id   7ea88db3ff5c2f3cd1abac16a2c2c72a
#
_cell.length_a   1.000
_cell.length_b   1.000
_cell.length_c   1.000
_cell.angle_alpha   90.00
_cell.angle_beta   90.00
_cell.angle_gamma   90.00
#
_symmetry.space_group_name_H-M   'P 1'
#
loop_
_entity.id
_entity.type
_entity.pdbx_description
1 polymer ?
#
loop_
_entity_poly.entity_id
_entity_poly.type
_entity_poly.pdbx_seq_one_letter_code
_entity_poly.pdbx_strand_id
1 'polypeptide(L)'
;MKIRKSLNLNSIDLFSGCGGLTEGMHQANFKTKLAFEIDEIATKSYKLNHPDTITLTKDIRRISISEVKNKLNNKTIHLLAGCPPCQGFSSIRRLNRIQPIEDERNNLIMEYVRFAIALKPYTIMMENVPALIKYDLFEDAVKILKKVGFKWIDYKVVNVKNYGVPQNRKRLVLVGSRLGEIKVAEETSERKTVRQTIENLPIPENTNDLIHKIFPKHTLLVQKRIELTPKNGGSRKDLPKEYLLKCHESENVGFNDVYGRLRWDDYSTTITGGCLNPSKGRFLHPEQDRCISAREASLLQSFPADYKFPNDIPKSVLALLIGNALPPQFSYIQSMSIRKHLEFHLG
;
A
#
# COMPACT_ATOMS: atom_id res chain seq x y z
N MET A 1 -37.52 -11.21 -12.50
CA MET A 1 -36.18 -10.81 -11.99
C MET A 1 -35.89 -9.40 -12.52
N LYS A 2 -36.00 -8.33 -11.68
CA LYS A 2 -35.68 -6.99 -12.12
C LYS A 2 -34.18 -6.91 -12.40
N ILE A 3 -33.80 -6.57 -13.62
CA ILE A 3 -32.40 -6.27 -13.98
C ILE A 3 -32.02 -5.05 -13.14
N ARG A 4 -31.22 -5.25 -12.06
CA ARG A 4 -30.67 -4.12 -11.30
C ARG A 4 -29.72 -3.37 -12.22
N LYS A 5 -30.03 -2.10 -12.50
CA LYS A 5 -29.12 -1.21 -13.24
C LYS A 5 -27.80 -1.14 -12.49
N SER A 6 -26.71 -1.45 -13.16
CA SER A 6 -25.36 -1.29 -12.61
C SER A 6 -25.17 0.18 -12.19
N LEU A 7 -24.95 0.43 -10.90
CA LEU A 7 -24.71 1.76 -10.36
C LEU A 7 -23.37 2.30 -10.87
N ASN A 8 -23.37 3.52 -11.39
CA ASN A 8 -22.15 4.26 -11.67
C ASN A 8 -21.59 4.85 -10.37
N LEU A 9 -20.69 4.14 -9.71
CA LEU A 9 -20.13 4.52 -8.42
C LEU A 9 -18.89 5.40 -8.59
N ASN A 10 -18.95 6.65 -8.14
CA ASN A 10 -17.83 7.58 -8.17
C ASN A 10 -17.03 7.50 -6.88
N SER A 11 -15.72 7.53 -6.98
CA SER A 11 -14.80 7.59 -5.84
C SER A 11 -13.84 8.76 -5.92
N ILE A 12 -13.21 9.04 -4.79
CA ILE A 12 -12.08 9.96 -4.65
C ILE A 12 -10.99 9.22 -3.89
N ASP A 13 -9.73 9.39 -4.30
CA ASP A 13 -8.54 8.84 -3.65
C ASP A 13 -7.68 9.96 -3.05
N LEU A 14 -7.59 10.02 -1.74
CA LEU A 14 -6.75 10.95 -1.02
C LEU A 14 -5.42 10.28 -0.66
N PHE A 15 -4.31 10.97 -0.93
CA PHE A 15 -2.95 10.42 -0.73
C PHE A 15 -2.70 9.21 -1.63
N SER A 16 -3.01 9.36 -2.90
CA SER A 16 -3.13 8.26 -3.87
C SER A 16 -1.82 7.53 -4.18
N GLY A 17 -0.67 8.14 -3.90
CA GLY A 17 0.62 7.55 -4.23
C GLY A 17 0.73 7.18 -5.71
N CYS A 18 1.28 6.02 -6.00
CA CYS A 18 1.34 5.50 -7.36
C CYS A 18 0.05 4.81 -7.83
N GLY A 19 -1.05 4.84 -7.06
CA GLY A 19 -2.37 4.39 -7.50
C GLY A 19 -2.82 3.00 -7.03
N GLY A 20 -2.14 2.36 -6.07
CA GLY A 20 -2.52 1.02 -5.63
C GLY A 20 -3.94 0.92 -5.04
N LEU A 21 -4.38 1.93 -4.29
CA LEU A 21 -5.75 2.03 -3.78
C LEU A 21 -6.75 2.19 -4.93
N THR A 22 -6.48 3.13 -5.84
CA THR A 22 -7.33 3.38 -7.02
C THR A 22 -7.44 2.14 -7.92
N GLU A 23 -6.35 1.40 -8.13
CA GLU A 23 -6.37 0.18 -8.94
C GLU A 23 -7.39 -0.82 -8.42
N GLY A 24 -7.38 -1.11 -7.11
CA GLY A 24 -8.39 -2.00 -6.51
C GLY A 24 -9.81 -1.43 -6.59
N MET A 25 -10.00 -0.12 -6.44
CA MET A 25 -11.30 0.52 -6.64
C MET A 25 -11.80 0.39 -8.08
N HIS A 26 -10.92 0.55 -9.08
CA HIS A 26 -11.25 0.35 -10.50
C HIS A 26 -11.65 -1.09 -10.78
N GLN A 27 -10.91 -2.08 -10.28
CA GLN A 27 -11.26 -3.50 -10.39
C GLN A 27 -12.63 -3.81 -9.76
N ALA A 28 -13.02 -3.07 -8.69
CA ALA A 28 -14.35 -3.12 -8.10
C ALA A 28 -15.40 -2.25 -8.84
N ASN A 29 -15.08 -1.75 -10.04
CA ASN A 29 -15.92 -0.90 -10.88
C ASN A 29 -16.35 0.43 -10.23
N PHE A 30 -15.50 1.03 -9.40
CA PHE A 30 -15.61 2.45 -9.06
C PHE A 30 -14.92 3.31 -10.13
N LYS A 31 -15.49 4.51 -10.38
CA LYS A 31 -14.89 5.52 -11.25
C LYS A 31 -14.25 6.59 -10.36
N THR A 32 -12.93 6.53 -10.18
CA THR A 32 -12.21 7.56 -9.44
C THR A 32 -12.22 8.86 -10.21
N LYS A 33 -12.81 9.92 -9.63
CA LYS A 33 -12.96 11.22 -10.26
C LYS A 33 -11.79 12.15 -9.97
N LEU A 34 -11.30 12.11 -8.74
CA LEU A 34 -10.18 12.92 -8.28
C LEU A 34 -9.21 12.05 -7.49
N ALA A 35 -7.93 12.31 -7.67
CA ALA A 35 -6.85 11.75 -6.87
C ALA A 35 -5.93 12.88 -6.40
N PHE A 36 -5.46 12.78 -5.16
CA PHE A 36 -4.64 13.79 -4.49
C PHE A 36 -3.30 13.19 -4.11
N GLU A 37 -2.22 13.78 -4.60
CA GLU A 37 -0.86 13.37 -4.29
C GLU A 37 0.05 14.60 -4.30
N ILE A 38 1.03 14.65 -3.40
CA ILE A 38 2.00 15.75 -3.35
C ILE A 38 3.25 15.45 -4.17
N ASP A 39 3.60 14.16 -4.30
CA ASP A 39 4.80 13.71 -5.01
C ASP A 39 4.54 13.63 -6.52
N GLU A 40 5.34 14.38 -7.29
CA GLU A 40 5.21 14.45 -8.76
C GLU A 40 5.53 13.12 -9.43
N ILE A 41 6.49 12.34 -8.90
CA ILE A 41 6.88 11.05 -9.47
C ILE A 41 5.78 10.02 -9.22
N ALA A 42 5.20 10.03 -8.01
CA ALA A 42 4.04 9.20 -7.70
C ALA A 42 2.86 9.55 -8.62
N THR A 43 2.58 10.84 -8.81
CA THR A 43 1.55 11.32 -9.75
C THR A 43 1.83 10.91 -11.20
N LYS A 44 3.10 10.93 -11.63
CA LYS A 44 3.50 10.43 -12.97
C LYS A 44 3.14 8.96 -13.13
N SER A 45 3.49 8.12 -12.14
CA SER A 45 3.12 6.70 -12.13
C SER A 45 1.59 6.50 -12.11
N TYR A 46 0.89 7.26 -11.30
CA TYR A 46 -0.58 7.22 -11.21
C TYR A 46 -1.24 7.47 -12.58
N LYS A 47 -0.85 8.54 -13.28
CA LYS A 47 -1.41 8.93 -14.58
C LYS A 47 -1.17 7.91 -15.69
N LEU A 48 -0.08 7.15 -15.63
CA LEU A 48 0.20 6.09 -16.60
C LEU A 48 -0.85 4.96 -16.56
N ASN A 49 -1.51 4.76 -15.43
CA ASN A 49 -2.48 3.68 -15.21
C ASN A 49 -3.93 4.18 -15.10
N HIS A 50 -4.11 5.43 -14.70
CA HIS A 50 -5.44 6.02 -14.46
C HIS A 50 -5.60 7.36 -15.18
N PRO A 51 -5.49 7.39 -16.53
CA PRO A 51 -5.47 8.63 -17.32
C PRO A 51 -6.77 9.43 -17.22
N ASP A 52 -7.91 8.78 -16.97
CA ASP A 52 -9.23 9.41 -16.87
C ASP A 52 -9.49 10.08 -15.50
N THR A 53 -8.60 9.89 -14.55
CA THR A 53 -8.72 10.49 -13.21
C THR A 53 -8.06 11.88 -13.18
N ILE A 54 -8.78 12.88 -12.73
CA ILE A 54 -8.20 14.21 -12.51
C ILE A 54 -7.28 14.14 -11.28
N THR A 55 -5.99 14.34 -11.48
CA THR A 55 -4.99 14.34 -10.38
C THR A 55 -4.68 15.77 -9.94
N LEU A 56 -4.64 15.99 -8.62
CA LEU A 56 -4.21 17.22 -7.99
C LEU A 56 -2.85 16.99 -7.32
N THR A 57 -1.77 17.42 -8.00
CA THR A 57 -0.39 17.29 -7.49
C THR A 57 -0.07 18.50 -6.62
N LYS A 58 -0.61 18.50 -5.41
CA LYS A 58 -0.49 19.61 -4.44
C LYS A 58 -0.56 19.08 -3.01
N ASP A 59 0.00 19.85 -2.09
CA ASP A 59 -0.25 19.63 -0.66
C ASP A 59 -1.76 19.74 -0.37
N ILE A 60 -2.34 18.67 0.16
CA ILE A 60 -3.78 18.58 0.43
C ILE A 60 -4.28 19.69 1.36
N ARG A 61 -3.43 20.20 2.26
CA ARG A 61 -3.71 21.34 3.17
C ARG A 61 -3.99 22.63 2.41
N ARG A 62 -3.42 22.78 1.19
CA ARG A 62 -3.54 23.97 0.34
C ARG A 62 -4.66 23.84 -0.70
N ILE A 63 -5.37 22.72 -0.73
CA ILE A 63 -6.48 22.50 -1.67
C ILE A 63 -7.77 22.96 -1.04
N SER A 64 -8.45 23.93 -1.67
CA SER A 64 -9.74 24.42 -1.20
C SER A 64 -10.88 23.46 -1.56
N ILE A 65 -11.87 23.39 -0.70
CA ILE A 65 -13.07 22.58 -0.96
C ILE A 65 -13.86 23.09 -2.17
N SER A 66 -13.85 24.40 -2.43
CA SER A 66 -14.48 25.00 -3.61
C SER A 66 -13.81 24.51 -4.91
N GLU A 67 -12.47 24.49 -4.96
CA GLU A 67 -11.73 23.91 -6.10
C GLU A 67 -12.17 22.46 -6.39
N VAL A 68 -12.27 21.65 -5.35
CA VAL A 68 -12.67 20.25 -5.47
C VAL A 68 -14.12 20.11 -5.97
N LYS A 69 -15.05 20.84 -5.37
CA LYS A 69 -16.46 20.81 -5.79
C LYS A 69 -16.64 21.26 -7.24
N ASN A 70 -15.92 22.28 -7.68
CA ASN A 70 -15.93 22.73 -9.06
C ASN A 70 -15.44 21.63 -10.02
N LYS A 71 -14.34 20.95 -9.70
CA LYS A 71 -13.83 19.83 -10.50
C LYS A 71 -14.76 18.62 -10.51
N LEU A 72 -15.49 18.39 -9.45
CA LEU A 72 -16.49 17.31 -9.37
C LEU A 72 -17.77 17.63 -10.20
N ASN A 73 -18.02 18.88 -10.52
CA ASN A 73 -19.20 19.31 -11.29
C ASN A 73 -20.50 18.68 -10.74
N ASN A 74 -20.75 18.87 -9.45
CA ASN A 74 -21.92 18.34 -8.71
C ASN A 74 -22.10 16.80 -8.74
N LYS A 75 -21.07 16.06 -9.14
CA LYS A 75 -21.13 14.59 -9.10
C LYS A 75 -21.20 14.08 -7.66
N THR A 76 -22.15 13.21 -7.42
CA THR A 76 -22.25 12.48 -6.15
C THR A 76 -21.05 11.58 -5.94
N ILE A 77 -20.45 11.64 -4.77
CA ILE A 77 -19.33 10.77 -4.38
C ILE A 77 -19.89 9.64 -3.51
N HIS A 78 -19.67 8.42 -3.97
CA HIS A 78 -20.13 7.22 -3.31
C HIS A 78 -19.09 6.71 -2.29
N LEU A 79 -17.81 6.82 -2.63
CA LEU A 79 -16.68 6.42 -1.78
C LEU A 79 -15.61 7.51 -1.72
N LEU A 80 -15.28 7.98 -0.53
CA LEU A 80 -14.04 8.69 -0.25
C LEU A 80 -13.07 7.71 0.37
N ALA A 81 -11.98 7.42 -0.34
CA ALA A 81 -10.93 6.52 0.14
C ALA A 81 -9.61 7.29 0.31
N GLY A 82 -8.70 6.77 1.14
CA GLY A 82 -7.39 7.38 1.30
C GLY A 82 -6.48 6.68 2.31
N CYS A 83 -5.18 6.89 2.12
CA CYS A 83 -4.12 6.36 2.97
C CYS A 83 -3.27 7.52 3.54
N PRO A 84 -3.78 8.31 4.51
CA PRO A 84 -3.05 9.44 5.05
C PRO A 84 -1.71 9.01 5.64
N PRO A 85 -0.58 9.65 5.28
CA PRO A 85 0.72 9.25 5.78
C PRO A 85 0.84 9.46 7.29
N CYS A 86 1.40 8.46 7.97
CA CYS A 86 1.53 8.41 9.41
C CYS A 86 2.99 8.06 9.80
N GLN A 87 3.94 8.90 9.40
CA GLN A 87 5.36 8.58 9.51
C GLN A 87 5.91 8.63 10.94
N GLY A 88 5.32 9.42 11.84
CA GLY A 88 5.70 9.46 13.25
C GLY A 88 5.42 8.16 14.02
N PHE A 89 4.51 7.33 13.52
CA PHE A 89 4.01 6.13 14.20
C PHE A 89 4.55 4.81 13.62
N SER A 90 5.42 4.85 12.59
CA SER A 90 5.96 3.64 12.01
C SER A 90 6.91 2.93 12.99
N SER A 91 6.79 1.60 13.10
CA SER A 91 7.62 0.76 13.97
C SER A 91 9.12 0.89 13.71
N ILE A 92 9.53 1.20 12.48
CA ILE A 92 10.92 1.38 12.08
C ILE A 92 11.55 2.62 12.77
N ARG A 93 10.79 3.69 12.97
CA ARG A 93 11.28 4.89 13.67
C ARG A 93 11.28 4.73 15.19
N ARG A 94 10.39 3.90 15.76
CA ARG A 94 10.34 3.63 17.21
C ARG A 94 11.59 2.92 17.73
N LEU A 95 12.22 2.06 16.95
CA LEU A 95 13.43 1.35 17.35
C LEU A 95 14.64 2.26 17.52
N ASN A 96 14.61 3.46 16.96
CA ASN A 96 15.73 4.41 16.98
C ASN A 96 15.50 5.66 17.83
N ARG A 97 14.33 5.83 18.48
CA ARG A 97 14.02 7.05 19.28
C ARG A 97 13.08 6.75 20.44
N ILE A 98 13.40 7.31 21.59
CA ILE A 98 12.73 7.12 22.89
C ILE A 98 11.48 8.02 23.06
N GLN A 99 11.27 9.04 22.22
CA GLN A 99 10.14 9.98 22.34
C GLN A 99 9.24 10.00 21.10
N PRO A 100 7.91 10.21 21.26
CA PRO A 100 7.01 10.50 20.14
C PRO A 100 7.48 11.77 19.45
N ILE A 101 7.63 11.75 18.13
CA ILE A 101 7.95 12.95 17.36
C ILE A 101 6.61 13.62 17.07
N GLU A 102 6.46 14.90 17.45
CA GLU A 102 5.48 15.79 16.84
C GLU A 102 5.85 15.96 15.37
N ASP A 103 5.21 15.17 14.51
CA ASP A 103 5.38 15.25 13.07
C ASP A 103 4.09 15.88 12.53
N GLU A 104 4.20 17.04 11.90
CA GLU A 104 3.05 17.75 11.29
C GLU A 104 2.25 16.87 10.33
N ARG A 105 2.88 15.80 9.78
CA ARG A 105 2.21 14.83 8.93
C ARG A 105 1.22 13.95 9.69
N ASN A 106 1.30 13.87 11.00
CA ASN A 106 0.31 13.16 11.81
C ASN A 106 -1.07 13.81 11.70
N ASN A 107 -1.12 15.13 11.44
CA ASN A 107 -2.35 15.88 11.25
C ASN A 107 -3.03 15.63 9.91
N LEU A 108 -2.42 14.89 8.98
CA LEU A 108 -3.02 14.62 7.67
C LEU A 108 -4.25 13.68 7.73
N ILE A 109 -4.43 12.96 8.82
CA ILE A 109 -5.70 12.27 9.09
C ILE A 109 -6.85 13.27 9.23
N MET A 110 -6.60 14.45 9.81
CA MET A 110 -7.62 15.49 9.93
C MET A 110 -7.95 16.14 8.59
N GLU A 111 -7.02 16.18 7.65
CA GLU A 111 -7.33 16.54 6.26
C GLU A 111 -8.28 15.54 5.60
N TYR A 112 -8.08 14.24 5.81
CA TYR A 112 -9.04 13.22 5.37
C TYR A 112 -10.44 13.50 5.95
N VAL A 113 -10.54 13.79 7.25
CA VAL A 113 -11.79 14.15 7.94
C VAL A 113 -12.40 15.42 7.33
N ARG A 114 -11.59 16.46 7.06
CA ARG A 114 -12.04 17.71 6.43
C ARG A 114 -12.74 17.45 5.08
N PHE A 115 -12.17 16.58 4.25
CA PHE A 115 -12.78 16.21 2.97
C PHE A 115 -14.05 15.38 3.16
N ALA A 116 -14.07 14.44 4.12
CA ALA A 116 -15.26 13.65 4.43
C ALA A 116 -16.45 14.54 4.89
N ILE A 117 -16.18 15.56 5.71
CA ILE A 117 -17.17 16.56 6.14
C ILE A 117 -17.72 17.35 4.95
N ALA A 118 -16.82 17.86 4.12
CA ALA A 118 -17.15 18.81 3.07
C ALA A 118 -17.84 18.17 1.86
N LEU A 119 -17.44 16.96 1.50
CA LEU A 119 -17.95 16.24 0.31
C LEU A 119 -19.13 15.32 0.62
N LYS A 120 -19.32 14.97 1.90
CA LYS A 120 -20.44 14.13 2.37
C LYS A 120 -20.63 12.86 1.52
N PRO A 121 -19.56 12.05 1.26
CA PRO A 121 -19.72 10.82 0.51
C PRO A 121 -20.66 9.85 1.24
N TYR A 122 -21.25 8.89 0.53
CA TYR A 122 -22.09 7.87 1.16
C TYR A 122 -21.28 6.93 2.07
N THR A 123 -20.07 6.57 1.61
CA THR A 123 -19.15 5.69 2.34
C THR A 123 -17.74 6.27 2.39
N ILE A 124 -16.99 5.84 3.38
CA ILE A 124 -15.57 6.18 3.56
C ILE A 124 -14.75 4.91 3.77
N MET A 125 -13.48 4.95 3.31
CA MET A 125 -12.48 3.93 3.61
C MET A 125 -11.14 4.61 3.89
N MET A 126 -10.51 4.28 5.01
CA MET A 126 -9.18 4.77 5.36
C MET A 126 -8.26 3.60 5.72
N GLU A 127 -7.05 3.61 5.21
CA GLU A 127 -6.02 2.66 5.57
C GLU A 127 -4.84 3.35 6.26
N ASN A 128 -4.22 2.64 7.23
CA ASN A 128 -3.04 3.14 7.91
C ASN A 128 -2.22 2.02 8.58
N VAL A 129 -1.13 2.40 9.22
CA VAL A 129 -0.33 1.47 10.04
C VAL A 129 -1.08 1.08 11.32
N PRO A 130 -0.91 -0.16 11.82
CA PRO A 130 -1.63 -0.66 13.01
C PRO A 130 -1.47 0.21 14.26
N ALA A 131 -0.32 0.86 14.41
CA ALA A 131 -0.02 1.65 15.59
C ALA A 131 -0.97 2.86 15.77
N LEU A 132 -1.53 3.39 14.68
CA LEU A 132 -2.42 4.56 14.71
C LEU A 132 -3.63 4.37 15.64
N ILE A 133 -4.17 3.16 15.74
CA ILE A 133 -5.33 2.85 16.58
C ILE A 133 -5.15 3.21 18.07
N LYS A 134 -3.90 3.36 18.52
CA LYS A 134 -3.55 3.65 19.92
C LYS A 134 -3.43 5.14 20.23
N TYR A 135 -3.69 6.02 19.27
CA TYR A 135 -3.50 7.46 19.44
C TYR A 135 -4.85 8.18 19.47
N ASP A 136 -4.94 9.16 20.37
CA ASP A 136 -6.14 10.00 20.56
C ASP A 136 -6.60 10.64 19.25
N LEU A 137 -5.66 11.03 18.39
CA LEU A 137 -5.94 11.57 17.06
C LEU A 137 -6.85 10.67 16.22
N PHE A 138 -6.67 9.34 16.28
CA PHE A 138 -7.54 8.39 15.57
C PHE A 138 -8.94 8.35 16.20
N GLU A 139 -8.99 8.32 17.51
CA GLU A 139 -10.25 8.32 18.24
C GLU A 139 -11.05 9.60 17.98
N ASP A 140 -10.38 10.77 17.98
CA ASP A 140 -11.01 12.06 17.67
C ASP A 140 -11.51 12.12 16.23
N ALA A 141 -10.73 11.61 15.26
CA ALA A 141 -11.17 11.49 13.87
C ALA A 141 -12.46 10.64 13.77
N VAL A 142 -12.53 9.49 14.44
CA VAL A 142 -13.73 8.64 14.48
C VAL A 142 -14.92 9.35 15.13
N LYS A 143 -14.72 10.05 16.26
CA LYS A 143 -15.77 10.84 16.93
C LYS A 143 -16.33 11.91 16.00
N ILE A 144 -15.47 12.65 15.29
CA ILE A 144 -15.89 13.70 14.37
C ILE A 144 -16.66 13.09 13.19
N LEU A 145 -16.16 12.00 12.58
CA LEU A 145 -16.83 11.32 11.48
C LEU A 145 -18.23 10.84 11.89
N LYS A 146 -18.41 10.29 13.11
CA LYS A 146 -19.73 9.93 13.62
C LYS A 146 -20.67 11.13 13.76
N LYS A 147 -20.18 12.26 14.31
CA LYS A 147 -20.96 13.50 14.47
C LYS A 147 -21.44 14.07 13.13
N VAL A 148 -20.65 13.92 12.04
CA VAL A 148 -21.00 14.45 10.73
C VAL A 148 -21.80 13.47 9.86
N GLY A 149 -22.28 12.38 10.44
CA GLY A 149 -23.29 11.51 9.86
C GLY A 149 -22.83 10.12 9.42
N PHE A 150 -21.55 9.76 9.59
CA PHE A 150 -21.13 8.37 9.42
C PHE A 150 -21.48 7.56 10.69
N LYS A 151 -22.78 7.27 10.85
CA LYS A 151 -23.29 6.62 12.06
C LYS A 151 -22.73 5.22 12.25
N TRP A 152 -22.44 4.52 11.16
CA TRP A 152 -21.89 3.16 11.16
C TRP A 152 -20.42 3.23 10.71
N ILE A 153 -19.54 2.98 11.65
CA ILE A 153 -18.09 2.90 11.42
C ILE A 153 -17.59 1.60 12.03
N ASP A 154 -16.86 0.84 11.23
CA ASP A 154 -16.11 -0.34 11.68
C ASP A 154 -14.63 -0.15 11.36
N TYR A 155 -13.75 -0.61 12.24
CA TYR A 155 -12.32 -0.60 12.00
C TYR A 155 -11.63 -1.75 12.72
N LYS A 156 -10.65 -2.34 12.07
CA LYS A 156 -9.83 -3.41 12.63
C LYS A 156 -8.43 -3.45 12.05
N VAL A 157 -7.51 -4.05 12.78
CA VAL A 157 -6.19 -4.39 12.27
C VAL A 157 -6.27 -5.74 11.58
N VAL A 158 -5.95 -5.78 10.31
CA VAL A 158 -6.00 -6.97 9.47
C VAL A 158 -4.63 -7.29 8.89
N ASN A 159 -4.44 -8.53 8.45
CA ASN A 159 -3.26 -8.91 7.66
C ASN A 159 -3.66 -9.11 6.20
N VAL A 160 -3.04 -8.36 5.29
CA VAL A 160 -3.41 -8.40 3.86
C VAL A 160 -3.23 -9.78 3.23
N LYS A 161 -2.38 -10.65 3.79
CA LYS A 161 -2.24 -12.04 3.32
C LYS A 161 -3.54 -12.85 3.39
N ASN A 162 -4.44 -12.46 4.28
CA ASN A 162 -5.75 -13.11 4.44
C ASN A 162 -6.77 -12.62 3.40
N TYR A 163 -6.34 -11.77 2.45
CA TYR A 163 -7.14 -11.20 1.38
C TYR A 163 -6.54 -11.49 -0.02
N GLY A 164 -5.80 -12.60 -0.16
CA GLY A 164 -5.21 -13.01 -1.43
C GLY A 164 -3.94 -12.24 -1.83
N VAL A 165 -3.35 -11.44 -0.92
CA VAL A 165 -2.08 -10.76 -1.18
C VAL A 165 -0.92 -11.67 -0.77
N PRO A 166 0.10 -11.90 -1.62
CA PRO A 166 1.24 -12.77 -1.31
C PRO A 166 2.24 -12.14 -0.35
N GLN A 167 1.75 -11.42 0.69
CA GLN A 167 2.57 -10.62 1.58
C GLN A 167 2.04 -10.60 3.01
N ASN A 168 2.91 -10.82 3.98
CA ASN A 168 2.62 -10.65 5.39
C ASN A 168 2.74 -9.16 5.77
N ARG A 169 1.62 -8.42 5.74
CA ARG A 169 1.57 -6.98 6.01
C ARG A 169 0.32 -6.65 6.83
N LYS A 170 0.50 -6.17 8.06
CA LYS A 170 -0.60 -5.77 8.93
C LYS A 170 -0.98 -4.31 8.68
N ARG A 171 -2.28 -4.02 8.61
CA ARG A 171 -2.83 -2.68 8.41
C ARG A 171 -4.07 -2.43 9.23
N LEU A 172 -4.22 -1.19 9.71
CA LEU A 172 -5.46 -0.68 10.23
C LEU A 172 -6.34 -0.27 9.05
N VAL A 173 -7.58 -0.73 9.03
CA VAL A 173 -8.59 -0.33 8.05
C VAL A 173 -9.79 0.21 8.79
N LEU A 174 -10.32 1.32 8.32
CA LEU A 174 -11.58 1.90 8.76
C LEU A 174 -12.51 2.01 7.56
N VAL A 175 -13.75 1.55 7.72
CA VAL A 175 -14.85 1.80 6.79
C VAL A 175 -15.99 2.49 7.54
N GLY A 176 -16.71 3.37 6.83
CA GLY A 176 -17.85 4.05 7.42
C GLY A 176 -18.94 4.29 6.40
N SER A 177 -20.19 4.36 6.88
CA SER A 177 -21.35 4.59 6.03
C SER A 177 -22.34 5.58 6.67
N ARG A 178 -23.04 6.30 5.81
CA ARG A 178 -24.18 7.16 6.13
C ARG A 178 -25.51 6.46 5.88
N LEU A 179 -25.50 5.29 5.25
CA LEU A 179 -26.69 4.60 4.74
C LEU A 179 -27.18 3.49 5.68
N GLY A 180 -26.27 2.74 6.27
CA GLY A 180 -26.58 1.60 7.11
C GLY A 180 -25.31 0.94 7.67
N GLU A 181 -25.48 -0.18 8.37
CA GLU A 181 -24.38 -0.92 8.96
C GLU A 181 -23.39 -1.39 7.88
N ILE A 182 -22.12 -1.13 8.11
CA ILE A 182 -21.01 -1.52 7.24
C ILE A 182 -19.89 -2.13 8.07
N LYS A 183 -19.20 -3.13 7.52
CA LYS A 183 -18.06 -3.78 8.17
C LYS A 183 -16.87 -3.86 7.24
N VAL A 184 -15.67 -3.86 7.81
CA VAL A 184 -14.44 -4.20 7.09
C VAL A 184 -14.65 -5.58 6.47
N ALA A 185 -14.29 -5.73 5.18
CA ALA A 185 -14.53 -6.97 4.44
C ALA A 185 -14.01 -8.20 5.18
N GLU A 186 -14.71 -9.30 5.05
CA GLU A 186 -14.29 -10.59 5.61
C GLU A 186 -13.05 -11.11 4.90
N GLU A 187 -12.27 -11.91 5.62
CA GLU A 187 -11.10 -12.59 5.07
C GLU A 187 -11.53 -13.59 3.98
N THR A 188 -10.70 -13.75 2.96
CA THR A 188 -10.94 -14.73 1.89
C THR A 188 -10.24 -16.05 2.20
N SER A 189 -10.70 -17.14 1.59
CA SER A 189 -10.01 -18.43 1.64
C SER A 189 -8.77 -18.47 0.72
N GLU A 190 -8.67 -17.55 -0.22
CA GLU A 190 -7.56 -17.48 -1.17
C GLU A 190 -6.25 -17.21 -0.43
N ARG A 191 -5.26 -18.03 -0.71
CA ARG A 191 -3.88 -17.88 -0.22
C ARG A 191 -2.95 -17.88 -1.41
N LYS A 192 -2.03 -16.91 -1.44
CA LYS A 192 -1.09 -16.74 -2.55
C LYS A 192 0.34 -16.68 -2.02
N THR A 193 1.19 -17.59 -2.49
CA THR A 193 2.60 -17.67 -2.07
C THR A 193 3.52 -16.88 -2.98
N VAL A 194 4.78 -16.71 -2.58
CA VAL A 194 5.84 -16.15 -3.42
C VAL A 194 5.96 -16.97 -4.71
N ARG A 195 5.94 -18.31 -4.62
CA ARG A 195 6.01 -19.23 -5.76
C ARG A 195 4.93 -18.92 -6.81
N GLN A 196 3.69 -18.93 -6.39
CA GLN A 196 2.54 -18.65 -7.27
C GLN A 196 2.58 -17.26 -7.91
N THR A 197 3.40 -16.36 -7.36
CA THR A 197 3.46 -14.97 -7.79
C THR A 197 4.60 -14.69 -8.75
N ILE A 198 5.81 -15.24 -8.52
CA ILE A 198 7.00 -14.84 -9.26
C ILE A 198 7.79 -16.00 -9.89
N GLU A 199 7.47 -17.27 -9.64
CA GLU A 199 8.26 -18.41 -10.14
C GLU A 199 8.36 -18.45 -11.67
N ASN A 200 7.26 -18.12 -12.35
CA ASN A 200 7.17 -18.18 -13.81
C ASN A 200 7.71 -16.93 -14.53
N LEU A 201 8.29 -15.97 -13.80
CA LEU A 201 8.93 -14.83 -14.43
C LEU A 201 10.26 -15.23 -15.06
N PRO A 202 10.61 -14.68 -16.23
CA PRO A 202 11.93 -14.90 -16.82
C PRO A 202 13.02 -14.32 -15.91
N ILE A 203 14.28 -14.70 -16.17
CA ILE A 203 15.40 -14.00 -15.54
C ILE A 203 15.39 -12.53 -16.00
N PRO A 204 15.66 -11.55 -15.10
CA PRO A 204 15.55 -10.12 -15.43
C PRO A 204 16.33 -9.68 -16.68
N GLU A 205 17.43 -10.35 -17.00
CA GLU A 205 18.24 -10.08 -18.20
C GLU A 205 17.54 -10.55 -19.50
N ASN A 206 16.64 -11.52 -19.40
CA ASN A 206 16.01 -12.20 -20.54
C ASN A 206 14.55 -11.77 -20.76
N THR A 207 14.17 -10.57 -20.37
CA THR A 207 12.79 -10.04 -20.50
C THR A 207 12.77 -8.74 -21.28
N ASN A 208 11.61 -8.39 -21.85
CA ASN A 208 11.35 -7.06 -22.40
C ASN A 208 10.67 -6.12 -21.38
N ASP A 209 10.29 -6.61 -20.21
CA ASP A 209 9.74 -5.77 -19.15
C ASP A 209 10.85 -4.92 -18.50
N LEU A 210 10.84 -3.62 -18.81
CA LEU A 210 11.82 -2.66 -18.31
C LEU A 210 11.82 -2.58 -16.77
N ILE A 211 10.67 -2.79 -16.14
CA ILE A 211 10.54 -2.76 -14.67
C ILE A 211 11.14 -4.03 -14.06
N HIS A 212 11.04 -5.15 -14.75
CA HIS A 212 11.69 -6.38 -14.30
C HIS A 212 13.22 -6.33 -14.43
N LYS A 213 13.75 -5.59 -15.42
CA LYS A 213 15.19 -5.32 -15.56
C LYS A 213 15.76 -4.44 -14.44
N ILE A 214 14.91 -3.77 -13.66
CA ILE A 214 15.37 -2.94 -12.53
C ILE A 214 15.55 -3.81 -11.29
N PHE A 215 16.79 -4.17 -11.03
CA PHE A 215 17.22 -4.80 -9.78
C PHE A 215 18.60 -4.26 -9.35
N PRO A 216 18.99 -4.35 -8.08
CA PRO A 216 20.23 -3.79 -7.61
C PRO A 216 21.44 -4.65 -8.08
N LYS A 217 22.47 -3.97 -8.60
CA LYS A 217 23.81 -4.54 -8.75
C LYS A 217 24.60 -4.24 -7.47
N HIS A 218 25.41 -5.18 -7.04
CA HIS A 218 26.11 -5.13 -5.76
C HIS A 218 27.63 -5.10 -5.93
N THR A 219 28.34 -4.62 -4.90
CA THR A 219 29.82 -4.81 -4.80
C THR A 219 30.13 -6.29 -4.62
N LEU A 220 31.35 -6.70 -4.98
CA LEU A 220 31.80 -8.10 -4.86
C LEU A 220 31.54 -8.68 -3.47
N LEU A 221 31.81 -7.92 -2.40
CA LEU A 221 31.60 -8.37 -1.03
C LEU A 221 30.11 -8.57 -0.69
N VAL A 222 29.23 -7.68 -1.16
CA VAL A 222 27.78 -7.82 -0.98
C VAL A 222 27.26 -8.99 -1.82
N GLN A 223 27.75 -9.14 -3.04
CA GLN A 223 27.39 -10.26 -3.91
C GLN A 223 27.78 -11.60 -3.28
N LYS A 224 28.98 -11.68 -2.69
CA LYS A 224 29.45 -12.88 -1.99
C LYS A 224 28.56 -13.24 -0.78
N ARG A 225 28.10 -12.24 -0.01
CA ARG A 225 27.12 -12.47 1.07
C ARG A 225 25.81 -13.07 0.53
N ILE A 226 25.34 -12.56 -0.60
CA ILE A 226 24.10 -13.05 -1.25
C ILE A 226 24.27 -14.52 -1.67
N GLU A 227 25.38 -14.86 -2.32
CA GLU A 227 25.69 -16.24 -2.74
C GLU A 227 25.77 -17.22 -1.56
N LEU A 228 26.42 -16.80 -0.47
CA LEU A 228 26.57 -17.61 0.73
C LEU A 228 25.26 -17.72 1.55
N THR A 229 24.28 -16.88 1.32
CA THR A 229 22.98 -17.00 2.00
C THR A 229 22.22 -18.21 1.44
N PRO A 230 21.86 -19.21 2.28
CA PRO A 230 21.18 -20.42 1.79
C PRO A 230 19.91 -20.11 1.02
N LYS A 231 19.66 -20.88 -0.05
CA LYS A 231 18.47 -20.74 -0.90
C LYS A 231 17.19 -20.99 -0.09
N ASN A 232 16.07 -20.48 -0.60
CA ASN A 232 14.71 -20.74 -0.09
C ASN A 232 14.55 -20.50 1.42
N GLY A 233 14.95 -19.31 1.90
CA GLY A 233 14.65 -18.86 3.26
C GLY A 233 15.86 -18.65 4.18
N GLY A 234 17.08 -18.80 3.69
CA GLY A 234 18.29 -18.45 4.44
C GLY A 234 18.32 -16.96 4.82
N SER A 235 19.21 -16.62 5.73
CA SER A 235 19.36 -15.27 6.28
C SER A 235 20.80 -14.97 6.66
N ARG A 236 21.07 -13.75 7.13
CA ARG A 236 22.40 -13.38 7.66
C ARG A 236 22.90 -14.29 8.78
N LYS A 237 22.02 -14.98 9.50
CA LYS A 237 22.41 -15.87 10.61
C LYS A 237 23.16 -17.11 10.12
N ASP A 238 22.96 -17.43 8.85
CA ASP A 238 23.55 -18.59 8.19
C ASP A 238 24.88 -18.25 7.50
N LEU A 239 25.32 -16.97 7.54
CA LEU A 239 26.58 -16.53 6.97
C LEU A 239 27.78 -16.92 7.84
N PRO A 240 28.93 -17.28 7.23
CA PRO A 240 30.20 -17.41 7.94
C PRO A 240 30.59 -16.10 8.65
N LYS A 241 31.27 -16.19 9.78
CA LYS A 241 31.62 -15.05 10.64
C LYS A 241 32.36 -13.94 9.91
N GLU A 242 33.25 -14.26 9.00
CA GLU A 242 34.04 -13.31 8.20
C GLU A 242 33.20 -12.47 7.24
N TYR A 243 31.96 -12.90 6.95
CA TYR A 243 31.01 -12.17 6.10
C TYR A 243 29.96 -11.40 6.89
N LEU A 244 29.93 -11.54 8.22
CA LEU A 244 29.04 -10.73 9.05
C LEU A 244 29.50 -9.26 9.05
N LEU A 245 28.53 -8.35 9.19
CA LEU A 245 28.83 -6.95 9.44
C LEU A 245 28.97 -6.73 10.94
N LYS A 246 29.88 -5.85 11.38
CA LYS A 246 30.06 -5.50 12.81
C LYS A 246 28.74 -5.15 13.51
N CYS A 247 27.82 -4.47 12.81
CA CYS A 247 26.49 -4.17 13.34
C CYS A 247 25.58 -5.40 13.47
N HIS A 248 25.97 -6.56 12.94
CA HIS A 248 25.22 -7.82 13.06
C HIS A 248 25.68 -8.67 14.27
N GLU A 249 26.79 -8.33 14.87
CA GLU A 249 27.38 -9.07 16.01
C GLU A 249 26.75 -8.62 17.35
N SER A 250 26.08 -7.48 17.38
CA SER A 250 25.40 -6.98 18.57
C SER A 250 24.15 -7.81 18.90
N GLU A 251 23.98 -8.21 20.16
CA GLU A 251 22.80 -8.94 20.64
C GLU A 251 21.48 -8.13 20.49
N ASN A 252 21.59 -6.79 20.46
CA ASN A 252 20.46 -5.86 20.35
C ASN A 252 20.10 -5.49 18.90
N VAL A 253 20.40 -6.29 17.90
CA VAL A 253 20.07 -5.99 16.52
C VAL A 253 18.57 -6.16 16.26
N GLY A 254 17.87 -5.05 16.11
CA GLY A 254 16.41 -5.01 15.95
C GLY A 254 15.85 -5.66 14.67
N PHE A 255 16.71 -5.99 13.67
CA PHE A 255 16.28 -6.56 12.38
C PHE A 255 17.06 -7.83 12.04
N ASN A 256 16.43 -8.98 12.24
CA ASN A 256 17.03 -10.29 11.95
C ASN A 256 16.91 -10.72 10.48
N ASP A 257 16.11 -10.03 9.68
CA ASP A 257 15.75 -10.45 8.31
C ASP A 257 16.62 -9.84 7.19
N VAL A 258 17.61 -9.00 7.53
CA VAL A 258 18.53 -8.44 6.51
C VAL A 258 19.33 -9.55 5.83
N TYR A 259 19.61 -9.39 4.55
CA TYR A 259 20.17 -10.42 3.67
C TYR A 259 19.35 -11.73 3.65
N GLY A 260 18.06 -11.66 4.02
CA GLY A 260 17.19 -12.83 3.99
C GLY A 260 16.70 -13.13 2.58
N ARG A 261 16.65 -14.41 2.21
CA ARG A 261 15.95 -14.89 1.03
C ARG A 261 14.48 -15.12 1.32
N LEU A 262 13.63 -14.77 0.38
CA LEU A 262 12.23 -15.17 0.39
C LEU A 262 12.15 -16.72 0.38
N ARG A 263 11.01 -17.26 0.82
CA ARG A 263 10.67 -18.68 0.70
C ARG A 263 9.63 -18.85 -0.38
N TRP A 264 9.78 -19.88 -1.22
CA TRP A 264 8.84 -20.14 -2.29
C TRP A 264 7.41 -20.38 -1.80
N ASP A 265 7.26 -21.22 -0.82
CA ASP A 265 5.95 -21.72 -0.37
C ASP A 265 5.40 -20.97 0.85
N ASP A 266 5.87 -19.73 1.05
CA ASP A 266 5.43 -18.83 2.10
C ASP A 266 5.01 -17.47 1.51
N TYR A 267 4.50 -16.59 2.36
CA TYR A 267 4.25 -15.19 2.03
C TYR A 267 5.56 -14.40 2.04
N SER A 268 5.67 -13.39 1.19
CA SER A 268 6.76 -12.42 1.33
C SER A 268 6.64 -11.68 2.68
N THR A 269 7.77 -11.19 3.17
CA THR A 269 7.75 -10.17 4.23
C THR A 269 7.14 -8.87 3.69
N THR A 270 6.82 -7.93 4.58
CA THR A 270 6.30 -6.62 4.15
C THR A 270 7.22 -5.97 3.12
N ILE A 271 6.73 -5.77 1.90
CA ILE A 271 7.41 -4.99 0.87
C ILE A 271 7.42 -3.53 1.32
N THR A 272 8.61 -3.01 1.58
CA THR A 272 8.83 -1.63 2.08
C THR A 272 9.50 -0.77 1.01
N GLY A 273 9.63 0.53 1.25
CA GLY A 273 10.40 1.42 0.38
C GLY A 273 11.89 1.07 0.24
N GLY A 274 12.37 0.06 0.97
CA GLY A 274 13.73 -0.49 0.85
C GLY A 274 13.81 -1.85 0.17
N CYS A 275 12.74 -2.34 -0.47
CA CYS A 275 12.63 -3.71 -0.98
C CYS A 275 13.64 -4.10 -2.07
N LEU A 276 14.33 -3.14 -2.67
CA LEU A 276 15.41 -3.38 -3.62
C LEU A 276 16.81 -3.29 -2.96
N ASN A 277 16.90 -3.43 -1.62
CA ASN A 277 18.17 -3.39 -0.91
C ASN A 277 18.27 -4.56 0.07
N PRO A 278 19.29 -5.44 -0.03
CA PRO A 278 19.44 -6.62 0.81
C PRO A 278 19.65 -6.29 2.30
N SER A 279 20.18 -5.10 2.60
CA SER A 279 20.40 -4.64 3.98
C SER A 279 19.14 -4.08 4.66
N LYS A 280 18.00 -4.04 3.96
CA LYS A 280 16.75 -3.45 4.47
C LYS A 280 15.67 -4.47 4.82
N GLY A 281 15.95 -5.77 4.63
CA GLY A 281 15.01 -6.82 4.95
C GLY A 281 15.27 -8.12 4.20
N ARG A 282 14.24 -8.98 4.19
CA ARG A 282 14.23 -10.25 3.48
C ARG A 282 13.77 -10.03 2.04
N PHE A 283 14.69 -9.58 1.18
CA PHE A 283 14.39 -9.19 -0.20
C PHE A 283 15.27 -9.89 -1.23
N LEU A 284 16.02 -10.94 -0.84
CA LEU A 284 16.70 -11.77 -1.82
C LEU A 284 15.71 -12.73 -2.48
N HIS A 285 15.90 -12.94 -3.78
CA HIS A 285 15.16 -13.94 -4.54
C HIS A 285 15.35 -15.33 -3.90
N PRO A 286 14.32 -16.18 -3.84
CA PRO A 286 14.43 -17.49 -3.18
C PRO A 286 15.58 -18.33 -3.68
N GLU A 287 15.92 -18.25 -4.97
CA GLU A 287 16.87 -19.13 -5.64
C GLU A 287 18.01 -18.40 -6.33
N GLN A 288 17.72 -17.31 -7.04
CA GLN A 288 18.73 -16.55 -7.78
C GLN A 288 19.59 -15.69 -6.82
N ASP A 289 20.87 -15.50 -7.17
CA ASP A 289 21.83 -14.77 -6.32
C ASP A 289 21.74 -13.25 -6.52
N ARG A 290 20.54 -12.71 -6.25
CA ARG A 290 20.19 -11.28 -6.38
C ARG A 290 19.06 -10.90 -5.43
N CYS A 291 18.85 -9.61 -5.25
CA CYS A 291 17.59 -9.11 -4.72
C CYS A 291 16.45 -9.36 -5.73
N ILE A 292 15.22 -9.31 -5.23
CA ILE A 292 14.06 -9.24 -6.11
C ILE A 292 14.13 -8.00 -7.00
N SER A 293 13.55 -8.09 -8.20
CA SER A 293 13.40 -6.96 -9.11
C SER A 293 12.23 -6.06 -8.70
N ALA A 294 12.15 -4.88 -9.30
CA ALA A 294 11.02 -3.98 -9.07
C ALA A 294 9.68 -4.59 -9.53
N ARG A 295 9.67 -5.37 -10.62
CA ARG A 295 8.47 -6.10 -11.05
C ARG A 295 8.07 -7.18 -10.05
N GLU A 296 9.01 -7.99 -9.57
CA GLU A 296 8.75 -8.99 -8.53
C GLU A 296 8.20 -8.33 -7.27
N ALA A 297 8.79 -7.22 -6.83
CA ALA A 297 8.28 -6.45 -5.68
C ALA A 297 6.85 -5.93 -5.92
N SER A 298 6.53 -5.44 -7.12
CA SER A 298 5.19 -4.95 -7.46
C SER A 298 4.15 -6.06 -7.48
N LEU A 299 4.49 -7.23 -8.01
CA LEU A 299 3.62 -8.41 -8.01
C LEU A 299 3.38 -8.95 -6.59
N LEU A 300 4.40 -8.95 -5.74
CA LEU A 300 4.26 -9.30 -4.32
C LEU A 300 3.41 -8.27 -3.54
N GLN A 301 3.32 -7.03 -4.03
CA GLN A 301 2.34 -6.02 -3.59
C GLN A 301 0.97 -6.21 -4.26
N SER A 302 0.80 -7.22 -5.11
CA SER A 302 -0.41 -7.50 -5.88
C SER A 302 -0.80 -6.47 -6.95
N PHE A 303 0.14 -5.67 -7.44
CA PHE A 303 -0.11 -4.90 -8.66
C PHE A 303 -0.33 -5.83 -9.85
N PRO A 304 -1.16 -5.44 -10.84
CA PRO A 304 -1.25 -6.15 -12.11
C PRO A 304 0.11 -6.30 -12.80
N ALA A 305 0.29 -7.37 -13.57
CA ALA A 305 1.56 -7.64 -14.26
C ALA A 305 1.92 -6.56 -15.29
N ASP A 306 0.94 -5.92 -15.86
CA ASP A 306 1.07 -4.83 -16.84
C ASP A 306 1.05 -3.44 -16.22
N TYR A 307 0.97 -3.33 -14.88
CA TYR A 307 0.98 -2.03 -14.20
C TYR A 307 2.25 -1.24 -14.51
N LYS A 308 2.07 0.00 -14.93
CA LYS A 308 3.14 0.85 -15.44
C LYS A 308 3.76 1.69 -14.33
N PHE A 309 5.07 1.65 -14.25
CA PHE A 309 5.87 2.56 -13.42
C PHE A 309 6.82 3.34 -14.31
N PRO A 310 7.20 4.59 -13.94
CA PRO A 310 8.28 5.29 -14.63
C PRO A 310 9.58 4.46 -14.54
N ASN A 311 10.26 4.27 -15.67
CA ASN A 311 11.50 3.51 -15.75
C ASN A 311 12.76 4.41 -15.77
N ASP A 312 12.55 5.71 -15.83
CA ASP A 312 13.54 6.79 -15.87
C ASP A 312 13.82 7.41 -14.49
N ILE A 313 13.41 6.74 -13.41
CA ILE A 313 13.58 7.18 -12.02
C ILE A 313 14.60 6.33 -11.27
N PRO A 314 15.21 6.87 -10.19
CA PRO A 314 16.13 6.09 -9.36
C PRO A 314 15.45 4.84 -8.77
N LYS A 315 16.17 3.73 -8.68
CA LYS A 315 15.69 2.47 -8.09
C LYS A 315 15.11 2.63 -6.68
N SER A 316 15.73 3.50 -5.87
CA SER A 316 15.26 3.79 -4.51
C SER A 316 13.91 4.48 -4.50
N VAL A 317 13.65 5.36 -5.46
CA VAL A 317 12.36 6.05 -5.61
C VAL A 317 11.30 5.05 -6.07
N LEU A 318 11.62 4.20 -7.05
CA LEU A 318 10.71 3.14 -7.50
C LEU A 318 10.35 2.16 -6.38
N ALA A 319 11.35 1.73 -5.58
CA ALA A 319 11.13 0.90 -4.41
C ALA A 319 10.21 1.58 -3.38
N LEU A 320 10.36 2.89 -3.20
CA LEU A 320 9.52 3.69 -2.31
C LEU A 320 8.07 3.76 -2.79
N LEU A 321 7.85 4.00 -4.09
CA LEU A 321 6.52 4.00 -4.70
C LEU A 321 5.81 2.66 -4.47
N ILE A 322 6.49 1.55 -4.79
CA ILE A 322 5.94 0.20 -4.64
C ILE A 322 5.68 -0.12 -3.16
N GLY A 323 6.65 0.15 -2.27
CA GLY A 323 6.56 -0.22 -0.87
C GLY A 323 5.54 0.56 -0.05
N ASN A 324 5.29 1.83 -0.42
CA ASN A 324 4.29 2.68 0.25
C ASN A 324 2.87 2.41 -0.22
N ALA A 325 2.69 1.78 -1.38
CA ALA A 325 1.37 1.52 -1.92
C ALA A 325 0.53 0.60 -1.03
N LEU A 326 -0.78 0.84 -1.02
CA LEU A 326 -1.75 -0.15 -0.58
C LEU A 326 -1.84 -1.26 -1.64
N PRO A 327 -1.78 -2.55 -1.26
CA PRO A 327 -1.92 -3.64 -2.22
C PRO A 327 -3.25 -3.58 -2.98
N PRO A 328 -3.25 -3.53 -4.33
CA PRO A 328 -4.47 -3.45 -5.14
C PRO A 328 -5.49 -4.57 -4.85
N GLN A 329 -5.05 -5.80 -4.67
CA GLN A 329 -5.94 -6.92 -4.33
C GLN A 329 -6.67 -6.69 -2.99
N PHE A 330 -5.98 -6.15 -1.99
CA PHE A 330 -6.60 -5.80 -0.72
C PHE A 330 -7.63 -4.67 -0.89
N SER A 331 -7.25 -3.62 -1.63
CA SER A 331 -8.16 -2.53 -2.00
C SER A 331 -9.40 -3.04 -2.74
N TYR A 332 -9.23 -3.96 -3.70
CA TYR A 332 -10.32 -4.58 -4.44
C TYR A 332 -11.32 -5.28 -3.51
N ILE A 333 -10.86 -6.13 -2.60
CA ILE A 333 -11.75 -6.87 -1.67
C ILE A 333 -12.55 -5.90 -0.78
N GLN A 334 -11.89 -4.88 -0.21
CA GLN A 334 -12.57 -3.86 0.58
C GLN A 334 -13.58 -3.08 -0.26
N SER A 335 -13.19 -2.67 -1.46
CA SER A 335 -14.04 -1.91 -2.38
C SER A 335 -15.25 -2.72 -2.86
N MET A 336 -15.10 -4.03 -3.10
CA MET A 336 -16.21 -4.93 -3.45
C MET A 336 -17.23 -5.06 -2.31
N SER A 337 -16.76 -5.11 -1.06
CA SER A 337 -17.65 -5.11 0.12
C SER A 337 -18.45 -3.79 0.20
N ILE A 338 -17.77 -2.65 0.02
CA ILE A 338 -18.40 -1.33 0.00
C ILE A 338 -19.38 -1.20 -1.17
N ARG A 339 -19.00 -1.72 -2.36
CA ARG A 339 -19.89 -1.73 -3.53
C ARG A 339 -21.19 -2.49 -3.26
N LYS A 340 -21.12 -3.70 -2.70
CA LYS A 340 -22.29 -4.50 -2.33
C LYS A 340 -23.19 -3.74 -1.34
N HIS A 341 -22.58 -3.06 -0.37
CA HIS A 341 -23.30 -2.22 0.59
C HIS A 341 -24.04 -1.06 -0.10
N LEU A 342 -23.37 -0.35 -1.04
CA LEU A 342 -23.97 0.74 -1.82
C LEU A 342 -25.10 0.23 -2.73
N GLU A 343 -24.92 -0.90 -3.41
CA GLU A 343 -25.94 -1.53 -4.25
C GLU A 343 -27.16 -2.00 -3.45
N PHE A 344 -26.98 -2.39 -2.21
CA PHE A 344 -28.08 -2.75 -1.32
C PHE A 344 -28.93 -1.54 -0.92
N HIS A 345 -28.32 -0.40 -0.65
CA HIS A 345 -28.99 0.79 -0.14
C HIS A 345 -29.46 1.77 -1.22
N LEU A 346 -28.85 1.76 -2.41
CA LEU A 346 -29.12 2.74 -3.49
C LEU A 346 -29.69 2.10 -4.76
N GLY A 347 -29.64 0.78 -4.89
CA GLY A 347 -30.20 0.00 -6.02
C GLY A 347 -31.54 -0.56 -5.65
#